data_82042aa5fc0cfa8cd6e52ac1844bccb8
#
_entry.id   82042aa5fc0cfa8cd6e52ac1844bccb8
#
_cell.length_a   1.000
_cell.length_b   1.000
_cell.length_c   1.000
_cell.angle_alpha   90.00
_cell.angle_beta   90.00
_cell.angle_gamma   90.00
#
_symmetry.space_group_name_H-M   'P 1'
#
loop_
_entity.id
_entity.type
_entity.pdbx_description
1 polymer ?
#
loop_
_entity_poly.entity_id
_entity_poly.type
_entity_poly.pdbx_seq_one_letter_code
_entity_poly.pdbx_strand_id
1 'polypeptide(L)'
;MITAKPSAAHKTGQQVRPAVYADHQKIADLIVFEPRVHRHLDWRGPLEWLGYPPYFVTEENGHITAALACPPDPDSIAWIRLFVHASHLAGPSAWTPLWEAARGELAAHGGGTVAAISMQHWFEQILLENGFTLYQHIVLLEWVEQPIQPISIPANIHIRAMMAEDLPRVVEVDASAFEPLWHNSLGALTKAFSQALYATVAEDASGLIGYQLSTGNSFGAHLARLAVRPEAQGCGLGLALVSDLILRLKERHSLSRITVNTQGNNAASLALYHRLGFRRTGEQFPVYTYRVEPA
;
A
#
# COMPACT_ATOMS: atom_id res chain seq x y z
N MET A 1 -62.61 -19.53 21.56
CA MET A 1 -61.25 -20.09 21.37
C MET A 1 -60.62 -19.38 20.19
N ILE A 2 -59.76 -18.41 20.45
CA ILE A 2 -59.00 -17.68 19.43
C ILE A 2 -57.62 -18.31 19.42
N THR A 3 -57.34 -19.04 18.36
CA THR A 3 -56.02 -19.65 18.12
C THR A 3 -55.07 -18.57 17.61
N ALA A 4 -54.12 -18.18 18.44
CA ALA A 4 -53.01 -17.31 18.03
C ALA A 4 -52.12 -18.06 17.06
N LYS A 5 -51.92 -17.51 15.84
CA LYS A 5 -50.87 -17.92 14.90
C LYS A 5 -49.51 -17.66 15.53
N PRO A 6 -48.52 -18.61 15.45
CA PRO A 6 -47.17 -18.32 15.84
C PRO A 6 -46.56 -17.29 14.87
N SER A 7 -46.11 -16.17 15.40
CA SER A 7 -45.30 -15.20 14.72
C SER A 7 -44.01 -15.90 14.28
N ALA A 8 -43.77 -15.94 12.96
CA ALA A 8 -42.50 -16.36 12.40
C ALA A 8 -41.46 -15.33 12.83
N ALA A 9 -40.62 -15.68 13.81
CA ALA A 9 -39.43 -14.94 14.13
C ALA A 9 -38.54 -14.94 12.87
N HIS A 10 -38.48 -13.81 12.15
CA HIS A 10 -37.46 -13.58 11.17
C HIS A 10 -36.12 -13.66 11.89
N LYS A 11 -35.39 -14.74 11.66
CA LYS A 11 -33.96 -14.78 11.94
C LYS A 11 -33.34 -13.70 11.06
N THR A 12 -33.08 -12.54 11.63
CA THR A 12 -32.26 -11.50 11.07
C THR A 12 -30.83 -12.04 11.02
N GLY A 13 -30.49 -12.77 9.94
CA GLY A 13 -29.19 -13.37 9.78
C GLY A 13 -28.20 -12.37 9.18
N GLN A 14 -27.14 -12.13 9.90
CA GLN A 14 -25.94 -11.52 9.37
C GLN A 14 -25.41 -12.42 8.25
N GLN A 15 -25.29 -11.91 7.03
CA GLN A 15 -24.85 -12.64 5.85
C GLN A 15 -23.54 -12.07 5.33
N VAL A 16 -22.52 -12.92 5.17
CA VAL A 16 -21.29 -12.58 4.43
C VAL A 16 -21.48 -12.94 2.97
N ARG A 17 -21.13 -12.00 2.09
CA ARG A 17 -21.16 -12.20 0.64
C ARG A 17 -20.06 -11.40 -0.06
N PRO A 18 -19.65 -11.77 -1.28
CA PRO A 18 -18.81 -10.94 -2.10
C PRO A 18 -19.40 -9.54 -2.31
N ALA A 19 -18.54 -8.52 -2.28
CA ALA A 19 -18.91 -7.17 -2.62
C ALA A 19 -19.10 -7.04 -4.14
N VAL A 20 -20.10 -6.27 -4.55
CA VAL A 20 -20.38 -5.97 -5.96
C VAL A 20 -20.36 -4.47 -6.20
N TYR A 21 -20.27 -4.03 -7.47
CA TYR A 21 -20.25 -2.59 -7.79
C TYR A 21 -21.47 -1.81 -7.26
N ALA A 22 -22.61 -2.47 -7.12
CA ALA A 22 -23.81 -1.86 -6.52
C ALA A 22 -23.63 -1.50 -5.02
N ASP A 23 -22.64 -2.07 -4.36
CA ASP A 23 -22.32 -1.78 -2.94
C ASP A 23 -21.45 -0.54 -2.78
N HIS A 24 -20.95 0.05 -3.87
CA HIS A 24 -20.00 1.17 -3.86
C HIS A 24 -20.40 2.28 -2.89
N GLN A 25 -21.64 2.80 -3.01
CA GLN A 25 -22.09 3.90 -2.16
C GLN A 25 -22.23 3.48 -0.70
N LYS A 26 -22.75 2.29 -0.43
CA LYS A 26 -22.92 1.77 0.94
C LYS A 26 -21.56 1.59 1.64
N ILE A 27 -20.54 1.09 0.91
CA ILE A 27 -19.17 0.95 1.44
C ILE A 27 -18.53 2.33 1.61
N ALA A 28 -18.74 3.26 0.66
CA ALA A 28 -18.26 4.64 0.79
C ALA A 28 -18.81 5.32 2.04
N ASP A 29 -20.10 5.14 2.33
CA ASP A 29 -20.75 5.67 3.53
C ASP A 29 -20.12 5.11 4.81
N LEU A 30 -19.88 3.81 4.88
CA LEU A 30 -19.13 3.21 6.01
C LEU A 30 -17.74 3.84 6.17
N ILE A 31 -17.00 3.99 5.08
CA ILE A 31 -15.65 4.58 5.09
C ILE A 31 -15.65 6.02 5.59
N VAL A 32 -16.70 6.79 5.32
CA VAL A 32 -16.80 8.21 5.68
C VAL A 32 -17.35 8.41 7.09
N PHE A 33 -18.35 7.64 7.47
CA PHE A 33 -19.11 7.91 8.69
C PHE A 33 -18.69 7.06 9.90
N GLU A 34 -18.00 5.93 9.67
CA GLU A 34 -17.58 5.07 10.78
C GLU A 34 -16.19 5.44 11.31
N PRO A 35 -15.98 5.39 12.64
CA PRO A 35 -14.72 5.82 13.25
C PRO A 35 -13.59 4.81 13.10
N ARG A 36 -13.93 3.53 12.87
CA ARG A 36 -12.95 2.43 12.77
C ARG A 36 -12.79 1.98 11.34
N VAL A 37 -11.87 2.63 10.64
CA VAL A 37 -11.56 2.37 9.24
C VAL A 37 -10.07 2.15 9.09
N HIS A 38 -9.67 0.95 8.73
CA HIS A 38 -8.33 0.68 8.22
C HIS A 38 -8.35 0.86 6.70
N ARG A 39 -7.42 1.66 6.18
CA ARG A 39 -7.13 1.80 4.74
C ARG A 39 -5.64 1.60 4.53
N HIS A 40 -5.33 0.75 3.58
CA HIS A 40 -3.94 0.63 3.13
C HIS A 40 -3.49 1.91 2.43
N LEU A 41 -2.22 2.26 2.60
CA LEU A 41 -1.58 3.33 1.83
C LEU A 41 -1.25 2.77 0.43
N ASP A 42 -2.12 3.01 -0.51
CA ASP A 42 -2.08 2.45 -1.85
C ASP A 42 -2.31 3.56 -2.91
N TRP A 43 -1.89 3.28 -4.13
CA TRP A 43 -2.18 4.10 -5.30
C TRP A 43 -3.65 4.07 -5.70
N ARG A 44 -4.35 2.98 -5.36
CA ARG A 44 -5.79 2.81 -5.55
C ARG A 44 -6.53 3.06 -4.26
N GLY A 45 -7.64 3.81 -4.35
CA GLY A 45 -8.56 3.92 -3.23
C GLY A 45 -9.27 2.59 -2.94
N PRO A 46 -9.76 2.37 -1.70
CA PRO A 46 -10.38 1.11 -1.32
C PRO A 46 -11.55 0.67 -2.23
N LEU A 47 -12.29 1.63 -2.78
CA LEU A 47 -13.42 1.36 -3.66
C LEU A 47 -13.02 0.98 -5.09
N GLU A 48 -11.81 1.35 -5.51
CA GLU A 48 -11.27 0.96 -6.83
C GLU A 48 -10.92 -0.55 -6.88
N TRP A 49 -10.92 -1.22 -5.73
CA TRP A 49 -10.74 -2.66 -5.61
C TRP A 49 -12.04 -3.47 -5.72
N LEU A 50 -13.20 -2.82 -5.87
CA LEU A 50 -14.46 -3.53 -6.16
C LEU A 50 -14.34 -4.29 -7.48
N GLY A 51 -14.75 -5.57 -7.44
CA GLY A 51 -14.57 -6.49 -8.57
C GLY A 51 -13.25 -7.27 -8.59
N TYR A 52 -12.35 -7.02 -7.65
CA TYR A 52 -11.11 -7.79 -7.43
C TYR A 52 -11.24 -8.61 -6.15
N PRO A 53 -11.43 -9.93 -6.24
CA PRO A 53 -11.57 -10.78 -5.06
C PRO A 53 -10.21 -11.05 -4.38
N PRO A 54 -10.23 -11.34 -3.03
CA PRO A 54 -11.38 -11.30 -2.16
C PRO A 54 -11.76 -9.89 -1.71
N TYR A 55 -13.02 -9.55 -1.88
CA TYR A 55 -13.64 -8.37 -1.34
C TYR A 55 -15.03 -8.77 -0.82
N PHE A 56 -15.20 -8.79 0.50
CA PHE A 56 -16.41 -9.26 1.16
C PHE A 56 -17.07 -8.15 1.96
N VAL A 57 -18.39 -8.26 2.06
CA VAL A 57 -19.22 -7.42 2.94
C VAL A 57 -20.06 -8.30 3.86
N THR A 58 -20.36 -7.77 5.03
CA THR A 58 -21.41 -8.30 5.90
C THR A 58 -22.66 -7.47 5.72
N GLU A 59 -23.77 -8.13 5.42
CA GLU A 59 -25.07 -7.51 5.25
C GLU A 59 -26.02 -7.95 6.35
N GLU A 60 -26.73 -6.99 6.95
CA GLU A 60 -27.77 -7.21 7.94
C GLU A 60 -28.98 -6.33 7.61
N ASN A 61 -30.17 -6.95 7.44
CA ASN A 61 -31.40 -6.25 7.09
C ASN A 61 -31.29 -5.33 5.84
N GLY A 62 -30.49 -5.72 4.83
CA GLY A 62 -30.29 -4.94 3.61
C GLY A 62 -29.25 -3.80 3.75
N HIS A 63 -28.63 -3.65 4.92
CA HIS A 63 -27.57 -2.69 5.18
C HIS A 63 -26.20 -3.39 5.28
N ILE A 64 -25.18 -2.81 4.64
CA ILE A 64 -23.81 -3.29 4.83
C ILE A 64 -23.30 -2.75 6.16
N THR A 65 -22.85 -3.65 7.02
CA THR A 65 -22.38 -3.34 8.38
C THR A 65 -20.88 -3.52 8.55
N ALA A 66 -20.22 -4.23 7.65
CA ALA A 66 -18.76 -4.32 7.60
C ALA A 66 -18.28 -4.67 6.19
N ALA A 67 -17.00 -4.34 5.91
CA ALA A 67 -16.34 -4.68 4.65
C ALA A 67 -14.87 -5.02 4.87
N LEU A 68 -14.36 -6.01 4.13
CA LEU A 68 -12.95 -6.40 4.09
C LEU A 68 -12.52 -6.60 2.64
N ALA A 69 -11.43 -5.96 2.23
CA ALA A 69 -10.82 -6.16 0.93
C ALA A 69 -9.33 -6.52 1.08
N CYS A 70 -8.92 -7.62 0.49
CA CYS A 70 -7.52 -8.03 0.42
C CYS A 70 -7.19 -8.78 -0.89
N PRO A 71 -7.49 -8.19 -2.06
CA PRO A 71 -7.15 -8.78 -3.34
C PRO A 71 -5.62 -8.89 -3.51
N PRO A 72 -5.10 -10.02 -4.04
CA PRO A 72 -3.69 -10.14 -4.39
C PRO A 72 -3.29 -9.16 -5.48
N ASP A 73 -2.17 -8.46 -5.28
CA ASP A 73 -1.54 -7.59 -6.28
C ASP A 73 -0.10 -7.25 -5.83
N PRO A 74 0.95 -7.83 -6.44
CA PRO A 74 0.92 -8.90 -7.46
C PRO A 74 0.44 -10.25 -6.92
N ASP A 75 0.35 -11.26 -7.78
CA ASP A 75 -0.08 -12.61 -7.42
C ASP A 75 0.65 -13.14 -6.19
N SER A 76 -0.05 -13.86 -5.34
CA SER A 76 0.40 -14.43 -4.05
C SER A 76 0.68 -13.44 -2.90
N ILE A 77 0.58 -12.12 -3.12
CA ILE A 77 0.71 -11.10 -2.07
C ILE A 77 -0.60 -10.31 -1.97
N ALA A 78 -1.30 -10.45 -0.87
CA ALA A 78 -2.56 -9.77 -0.62
C ALA A 78 -2.42 -8.76 0.52
N TRP A 79 -2.43 -7.46 0.20
CA TRP A 79 -2.52 -6.44 1.23
C TRP A 79 -3.96 -6.23 1.67
N ILE A 80 -4.20 -6.09 2.98
CA ILE A 80 -5.51 -5.67 3.48
C ILE A 80 -5.73 -4.21 3.07
N ARG A 81 -6.50 -4.01 2.00
CA ARG A 81 -6.76 -2.70 1.39
C ARG A 81 -7.79 -1.90 2.17
N LEU A 82 -8.73 -2.61 2.77
CA LEU A 82 -9.81 -2.03 3.58
C LEU A 82 -10.23 -3.02 4.66
N PHE A 83 -10.43 -2.52 5.86
CA PHE A 83 -11.32 -3.11 6.85
C PHE A 83 -12.08 -1.99 7.54
N VAL A 84 -13.40 -2.07 7.50
CA VAL A 84 -14.31 -1.11 8.12
C VAL A 84 -15.51 -1.84 8.71
N HIS A 85 -16.03 -1.34 9.82
CA HIS A 85 -17.26 -1.86 10.40
C HIS A 85 -18.08 -0.76 11.08
N ALA A 86 -19.37 -0.97 11.13
CA ALA A 86 -20.30 -0.09 11.84
C ALA A 86 -19.99 -0.05 13.34
N SER A 87 -20.11 1.11 13.95
CA SER A 87 -19.70 1.40 15.34
C SER A 87 -20.45 0.59 16.40
N HIS A 88 -21.67 0.10 16.05
CA HIS A 88 -22.44 -0.77 16.95
C HIS A 88 -21.94 -2.22 17.01
N LEU A 89 -21.03 -2.62 16.12
CA LEU A 89 -20.41 -3.96 16.13
C LEU A 89 -19.08 -3.94 16.92
N ALA A 90 -18.81 -5.02 17.59
CA ALA A 90 -17.47 -5.26 18.12
C ALA A 90 -16.51 -5.62 16.95
N GLY A 91 -15.29 -5.05 16.97
CA GLY A 91 -14.30 -5.29 15.92
C GLY A 91 -14.05 -6.77 15.60
N PRO A 92 -13.77 -7.63 16.60
CA PRO A 92 -13.59 -9.07 16.37
C PRO A 92 -14.83 -9.75 15.75
N SER A 93 -16.03 -9.37 16.16
CA SER A 93 -17.27 -9.94 15.61
C SER A 93 -17.50 -9.55 14.15
N ALA A 94 -17.09 -8.34 13.76
CA ALA A 94 -17.15 -7.89 12.37
C ALA A 94 -16.04 -8.52 11.51
N TRP A 95 -14.86 -8.70 12.08
CA TRP A 95 -13.68 -9.23 11.40
C TRP A 95 -13.79 -10.71 11.06
N THR A 96 -14.10 -11.56 12.07
CA THR A 96 -13.99 -13.01 11.96
C THR A 96 -14.70 -13.58 10.73
N PRO A 97 -16.00 -13.31 10.49
CA PRO A 97 -16.69 -13.91 9.35
C PRO A 97 -16.18 -13.43 8.00
N LEU A 98 -15.74 -12.16 7.89
CA LEU A 98 -15.14 -11.61 6.68
C LEU A 98 -13.75 -12.20 6.41
N TRP A 99 -12.94 -12.35 7.47
CA TRP A 99 -11.60 -12.92 7.37
C TRP A 99 -11.64 -14.41 7.00
N GLU A 100 -12.55 -15.18 7.57
CA GLU A 100 -12.74 -16.58 7.22
C GLU A 100 -13.11 -16.74 5.74
N ALA A 101 -14.03 -15.92 5.24
CA ALA A 101 -14.41 -15.92 3.83
C ALA A 101 -13.23 -15.54 2.91
N ALA A 102 -12.52 -14.45 3.23
CA ALA A 102 -11.38 -13.99 2.45
C ALA A 102 -10.23 -15.00 2.44
N ARG A 103 -9.91 -15.59 3.61
CA ARG A 103 -8.89 -16.63 3.74
C ARG A 103 -9.25 -17.89 2.96
N GLY A 104 -10.52 -18.31 3.01
CA GLY A 104 -11.01 -19.45 2.24
C GLY A 104 -10.87 -19.23 0.74
N GLU A 105 -11.20 -18.04 0.25
CA GLU A 105 -11.04 -17.69 -1.16
C GLU A 105 -9.58 -17.65 -1.59
N LEU A 106 -8.70 -17.04 -0.77
CA LEU A 106 -7.26 -17.03 -1.03
C LEU A 106 -6.70 -18.46 -1.06
N ALA A 107 -7.07 -19.31 -0.11
CA ALA A 107 -6.64 -20.72 -0.06
C ALA A 107 -7.07 -21.49 -1.33
N ALA A 108 -8.31 -21.30 -1.79
CA ALA A 108 -8.83 -21.92 -3.02
C ALA A 108 -8.09 -21.48 -4.29
N HIS A 109 -7.42 -20.31 -4.27
CA HIS A 109 -6.64 -19.77 -5.37
C HIS A 109 -5.12 -19.92 -5.19
N GLY A 110 -4.68 -20.92 -4.41
CA GLY A 110 -3.27 -21.26 -4.24
C GLY A 110 -2.59 -20.65 -3.03
N GLY A 111 -3.34 -19.99 -2.15
CA GLY A 111 -2.81 -19.39 -0.92
C GLY A 111 -1.97 -18.14 -1.18
N GLY A 112 -1.05 -17.84 -0.24
CA GLY A 112 -0.17 -16.69 -0.37
C GLY A 112 0.10 -16.00 0.96
N THR A 113 0.73 -14.83 0.89
CA THR A 113 0.98 -13.99 2.07
C THR A 113 -0.02 -12.85 2.11
N VAL A 114 -0.75 -12.73 3.22
CA VAL A 114 -1.59 -11.56 3.50
C VAL A 114 -0.81 -10.62 4.40
N ALA A 115 -0.77 -9.34 4.04
CA ALA A 115 -0.03 -8.32 4.77
C ALA A 115 -0.91 -7.13 5.14
N ALA A 116 -0.53 -6.44 6.22
CA ALA A 116 -1.18 -5.20 6.64
C ALA A 116 -0.16 -4.25 7.28
N ILE A 117 -0.24 -2.97 6.94
CA ILE A 117 0.45 -1.90 7.68
C ILE A 117 -0.55 -1.34 8.68
N SER A 118 -0.28 -1.49 9.99
CA SER A 118 -1.19 -0.95 10.99
C SER A 118 -0.79 0.47 11.38
N MET A 119 -1.73 1.40 11.24
CA MET A 119 -1.59 2.79 11.69
C MET A 119 -2.43 3.08 12.94
N GLN A 120 -3.18 2.10 13.43
CA GLN A 120 -4.13 2.27 14.52
C GLN A 120 -4.13 1.04 15.43
N HIS A 121 -4.01 1.27 16.73
CA HIS A 121 -3.89 0.22 17.73
C HIS A 121 -5.07 -0.79 17.75
N TRP A 122 -6.30 -0.32 17.50
CA TRP A 122 -7.46 -1.23 17.46
C TRP A 122 -7.35 -2.27 16.34
N PHE A 123 -6.79 -1.88 15.19
CA PHE A 123 -6.61 -2.79 14.06
C PHE A 123 -5.43 -3.74 14.30
N GLU A 124 -4.36 -3.25 14.91
CA GLU A 124 -3.22 -4.05 15.35
C GLU A 124 -3.67 -5.20 16.28
N GLN A 125 -4.51 -4.91 17.27
CA GLN A 125 -5.06 -5.93 18.16
C GLN A 125 -5.83 -7.01 17.40
N ILE A 126 -6.69 -6.62 16.44
CA ILE A 126 -7.43 -7.56 15.59
C ILE A 126 -6.46 -8.48 14.82
N LEU A 127 -5.40 -7.92 14.23
CA LEU A 127 -4.42 -8.70 13.49
C LEU A 127 -3.73 -9.74 14.39
N LEU A 128 -3.24 -9.31 15.56
CA LEU A 128 -2.55 -10.19 16.51
C LEU A 128 -3.46 -11.31 17.04
N GLU A 129 -4.71 -11.00 17.39
CA GLU A 129 -5.70 -11.97 17.85
C GLU A 129 -6.06 -13.00 16.76
N ASN A 130 -5.85 -12.67 15.48
CA ASN A 130 -6.12 -13.54 14.34
C ASN A 130 -4.87 -14.18 13.73
N GLY A 131 -3.76 -14.23 14.48
CA GLY A 131 -2.58 -14.99 14.14
C GLY A 131 -1.64 -14.29 13.14
N PHE A 132 -1.83 -13.01 12.87
CA PHE A 132 -0.83 -12.23 12.14
C PHE A 132 0.40 -12.02 13.03
N THR A 133 1.57 -12.08 12.42
CA THR A 133 2.85 -11.89 13.10
C THR A 133 3.54 -10.63 12.62
N LEU A 134 4.23 -9.93 13.54
CA LEU A 134 5.02 -8.77 13.18
C LEU A 134 6.15 -9.18 12.24
N TYR A 135 6.17 -8.60 11.05
CA TYR A 135 7.21 -8.80 10.04
C TYR A 135 8.34 -7.77 10.17
N GLN A 136 7.99 -6.50 10.14
CA GLN A 136 8.94 -5.39 10.27
C GLN A 136 8.21 -4.07 10.54
N HIS A 137 8.98 -2.97 10.64
CA HIS A 137 8.44 -1.62 10.74
C HIS A 137 8.82 -0.79 9.51
N ILE A 138 7.90 0.02 9.04
CA ILE A 138 8.17 1.11 8.12
C ILE A 138 8.43 2.36 8.95
N VAL A 139 9.44 3.13 8.59
CA VAL A 139 9.78 4.39 9.24
C VAL A 139 9.57 5.55 8.27
N LEU A 140 9.07 6.67 8.79
CA LEU A 140 8.91 7.91 8.04
C LEU A 140 10.14 8.79 8.26
N LEU A 141 10.69 9.31 7.17
CA LEU A 141 11.74 10.33 7.19
C LEU A 141 11.24 11.59 6.49
N GLU A 142 11.72 12.72 6.96
CA GLU A 142 11.46 14.04 6.39
C GLU A 142 12.77 14.74 6.07
N TRP A 143 12.81 15.37 4.92
CA TRP A 143 13.96 16.13 4.47
C TRP A 143 14.04 17.46 5.20
N VAL A 144 15.22 17.73 5.77
CA VAL A 144 15.55 19.03 6.36
C VAL A 144 16.33 19.81 5.31
N GLU A 145 15.87 21.01 5.00
CA GLU A 145 16.48 21.83 3.97
C GLU A 145 17.97 22.05 4.21
N GLN A 146 18.77 21.65 3.25
CA GLN A 146 20.21 21.85 3.23
C GLN A 146 20.70 22.03 1.80
N PRO A 147 21.89 22.63 1.59
CA PRO A 147 22.52 22.67 0.28
C PRO A 147 22.75 21.25 -0.25
N ILE A 148 22.24 20.97 -1.44
CA ILE A 148 22.49 19.72 -2.14
C ILE A 148 23.46 20.02 -3.28
N GLN A 149 24.54 19.26 -3.32
CA GLN A 149 25.47 19.29 -4.45
C GLN A 149 25.05 18.24 -5.48
N PRO A 150 25.22 18.51 -6.77
CA PRO A 150 25.03 17.51 -7.81
C PRO A 150 25.87 16.27 -7.50
N ILE A 151 25.26 15.11 -7.61
CA ILE A 151 25.93 13.82 -7.42
C ILE A 151 26.52 13.39 -8.76
N SER A 152 27.83 13.16 -8.77
CA SER A 152 28.49 12.60 -9.95
C SER A 152 28.14 11.12 -10.08
N ILE A 153 27.65 10.73 -11.23
CA ILE A 153 27.41 9.35 -11.64
C ILE A 153 28.32 8.99 -12.82
N PRO A 154 28.54 7.68 -13.08
CA PRO A 154 29.29 7.25 -14.27
C PRO A 154 28.74 7.89 -15.56
N ALA A 155 29.61 8.31 -16.45
CA ALA A 155 29.27 9.06 -17.66
C ALA A 155 28.39 8.28 -18.66
N ASN A 156 28.36 6.94 -18.52
CA ASN A 156 27.51 6.07 -19.32
C ASN A 156 26.10 5.90 -18.77
N ILE A 157 25.74 6.53 -17.64
CA ILE A 157 24.41 6.51 -17.03
C ILE A 157 23.68 7.82 -17.33
N HIS A 158 22.45 7.71 -17.81
CA HIS A 158 21.60 8.84 -18.12
C HIS A 158 20.32 8.82 -17.27
N ILE A 159 20.00 9.95 -16.62
CA ILE A 159 18.74 10.14 -15.90
C ILE A 159 17.83 11.00 -16.77
N ARG A 160 16.62 10.49 -17.05
CA ARG A 160 15.61 11.20 -17.85
C ARG A 160 14.21 11.05 -17.24
N ALA A 161 13.27 11.87 -17.72
CA ALA A 161 11.86 11.68 -17.38
C ALA A 161 11.40 10.26 -17.78
N MET A 162 10.60 9.64 -16.91
CA MET A 162 9.94 8.37 -17.21
C MET A 162 8.82 8.59 -18.21
N MET A 163 8.65 7.68 -19.14
CA MET A 163 7.56 7.62 -20.10
C MET A 163 6.69 6.41 -19.84
N ALA A 164 5.46 6.40 -20.35
CA ALA A 164 4.54 5.28 -20.16
C ALA A 164 5.08 3.95 -20.73
N GLU A 165 5.83 4.03 -21.80
CA GLU A 165 6.48 2.90 -22.48
C GLU A 165 7.61 2.27 -21.64
N ASP A 166 8.11 2.98 -20.62
CA ASP A 166 9.12 2.44 -19.71
C ASP A 166 8.53 1.47 -18.68
N LEU A 167 7.22 1.59 -18.38
CA LEU A 167 6.58 0.87 -17.27
C LEU A 167 6.82 -0.64 -17.25
N PRO A 168 6.78 -1.38 -18.37
CA PRO A 168 7.10 -2.80 -18.33
C PRO A 168 8.51 -3.11 -17.80
N ARG A 169 9.51 -2.28 -18.18
CA ARG A 169 10.88 -2.41 -17.69
C ARG A 169 11.05 -1.89 -16.27
N VAL A 170 10.27 -0.89 -15.87
CA VAL A 170 10.22 -0.41 -14.49
C VAL A 170 9.74 -1.50 -13.54
N VAL A 171 8.75 -2.33 -13.94
CA VAL A 171 8.32 -3.52 -13.18
C VAL A 171 9.49 -4.49 -12.96
N GLU A 172 10.31 -4.73 -13.99
CA GLU A 172 11.48 -5.63 -13.86
C GLU A 172 12.52 -5.06 -12.89
N VAL A 173 12.78 -3.74 -12.94
CA VAL A 173 13.68 -3.05 -12.00
C VAL A 173 13.10 -3.14 -10.59
N ASP A 174 11.80 -2.91 -10.42
CA ASP A 174 11.11 -3.01 -9.13
C ASP A 174 11.27 -4.41 -8.53
N ALA A 175 10.93 -5.44 -9.28
CA ALA A 175 11.02 -6.83 -8.84
C ALA A 175 12.45 -7.28 -8.53
N SER A 176 13.47 -6.71 -9.21
CA SER A 176 14.88 -7.02 -8.92
C SER A 176 15.41 -6.32 -7.68
N ALA A 177 14.84 -5.18 -7.31
CA ALA A 177 15.33 -4.33 -6.24
C ALA A 177 14.69 -4.59 -4.87
N PHE A 178 13.52 -5.23 -4.84
CA PHE A 178 12.75 -5.46 -3.62
C PHE A 178 12.49 -6.94 -3.37
N GLU A 179 12.19 -7.28 -2.12
CA GLU A 179 11.65 -8.59 -1.76
C GLU A 179 10.19 -8.74 -2.25
N PRO A 180 9.72 -9.98 -2.52
CA PRO A 180 8.38 -10.22 -3.09
C PRO A 180 7.23 -9.49 -2.39
N LEU A 181 7.26 -9.36 -1.06
CA LEU A 181 6.24 -8.65 -0.29
C LEU A 181 6.05 -7.19 -0.76
N TRP A 182 7.12 -6.58 -1.27
CA TRP A 182 7.17 -5.17 -1.65
C TRP A 182 7.11 -4.93 -3.17
N HIS A 183 6.94 -5.97 -3.98
CA HIS A 183 6.81 -5.82 -5.41
C HIS A 183 5.53 -5.05 -5.76
N ASN A 184 5.63 -4.23 -6.82
CA ASN A 184 4.47 -3.61 -7.42
C ASN A 184 4.14 -4.28 -8.76
N SER A 185 2.87 -4.52 -9.02
CA SER A 185 2.40 -4.97 -10.34
C SER A 185 2.51 -3.86 -11.39
N LEU A 186 2.41 -4.22 -12.66
CA LEU A 186 2.31 -3.24 -13.75
C LEU A 186 1.11 -2.31 -13.54
N GLY A 187 -0.03 -2.85 -13.07
CA GLY A 187 -1.22 -2.07 -12.77
C GLY A 187 -0.99 -1.04 -11.65
N ALA A 188 -0.30 -1.44 -10.57
CA ALA A 188 0.07 -0.54 -9.47
C ALA A 188 1.02 0.56 -9.93
N LEU A 189 2.09 0.21 -10.70
CA LEU A 189 3.05 1.19 -11.21
C LEU A 189 2.45 2.11 -12.27
N THR A 190 1.52 1.62 -13.10
CA THR A 190 0.78 2.47 -14.04
C THR A 190 -0.07 3.51 -13.30
N LYS A 191 -0.75 3.08 -12.23
CA LYS A 191 -1.53 4.00 -11.39
C LYS A 191 -0.62 5.00 -10.66
N ALA A 192 0.50 4.53 -10.10
CA ALA A 192 1.51 5.38 -9.47
C ALA A 192 2.04 6.44 -10.44
N PHE A 193 2.41 6.04 -11.65
CA PHE A 193 2.88 6.94 -12.69
C PHE A 193 1.84 8.01 -13.07
N SER A 194 0.58 7.64 -13.19
CA SER A 194 -0.51 8.58 -13.51
C SER A 194 -0.74 9.64 -12.42
N GLN A 195 -0.30 9.39 -11.19
CA GLN A 195 -0.44 10.28 -10.02
C GLN A 195 0.90 10.96 -9.67
N ALA A 196 1.98 10.65 -10.40
CA ALA A 196 3.30 11.16 -10.08
C ALA A 196 3.40 12.67 -10.31
N LEU A 197 3.98 13.39 -9.34
CA LEU A 197 4.44 14.75 -9.53
C LEU A 197 5.71 14.75 -10.38
N TYR A 198 6.64 13.84 -10.07
CA TYR A 198 7.84 13.57 -10.84
C TYR A 198 8.10 12.06 -10.89
N ALA A 199 8.45 11.61 -12.09
CA ALA A 199 8.91 10.25 -12.34
C ALA A 199 10.14 10.31 -13.23
N THR A 200 11.24 9.67 -12.83
CA THR A 200 12.47 9.58 -13.60
C THR A 200 12.98 8.15 -13.66
N VAL A 201 13.66 7.83 -14.74
CA VAL A 201 14.39 6.57 -14.93
C VAL A 201 15.87 6.86 -15.12
N ALA A 202 16.69 5.90 -14.74
CA ALA A 202 18.10 5.86 -15.04
C ALA A 202 18.38 4.68 -15.96
N GLU A 203 19.16 4.91 -17.01
CA GLU A 203 19.52 3.90 -18.00
C GLU A 203 21.00 3.96 -18.36
N ASP A 204 21.52 2.82 -18.78
CA ASP A 204 22.83 2.64 -19.38
C ASP A 204 22.73 1.77 -20.64
N ALA A 205 23.87 1.29 -21.15
CA ALA A 205 23.91 0.43 -22.35
C ALA A 205 23.14 -0.89 -22.19
N SER A 206 22.85 -1.35 -20.96
CA SER A 206 22.05 -2.56 -20.66
C SER A 206 20.56 -2.28 -20.60
N GLY A 207 20.14 -1.03 -20.56
CA GLY A 207 18.75 -0.57 -20.45
C GLY A 207 18.44 0.11 -19.11
N LEU A 208 17.22 -0.02 -18.60
CA LEU A 208 16.81 0.61 -17.34
C LEU A 208 17.45 -0.08 -16.13
N ILE A 209 18.15 0.70 -15.32
CA ILE A 209 18.86 0.23 -14.12
C ILE A 209 18.35 0.83 -12.82
N GLY A 210 17.47 1.84 -12.90
CA GLY A 210 16.87 2.44 -11.71
C GLY A 210 15.74 3.39 -12.07
N TYR A 211 14.91 3.71 -11.06
CA TYR A 211 13.84 4.70 -11.21
C TYR A 211 13.43 5.31 -9.88
N GLN A 212 12.76 6.44 -9.92
CA GLN A 212 12.02 7.01 -8.82
C GLN A 212 10.63 7.47 -9.27
N LEU A 213 9.67 7.40 -8.35
CA LEU A 213 8.33 7.98 -8.43
C LEU A 213 8.08 8.83 -7.20
N SER A 214 7.62 10.04 -7.39
CA SER A 214 7.23 10.93 -6.28
C SER A 214 5.85 11.52 -6.52
N THR A 215 5.07 11.65 -5.46
CA THR A 215 3.79 12.34 -5.44
C THR A 215 3.93 13.70 -4.77
N GLY A 216 2.94 14.56 -4.94
CA GLY A 216 2.95 15.86 -4.28
C GLY A 216 1.58 16.50 -4.23
N ASN A 217 1.46 17.45 -3.33
CA ASN A 217 0.31 18.32 -3.17
C ASN A 217 0.77 19.73 -2.77
N SER A 218 -0.15 20.63 -2.40
CA SER A 218 0.17 21.98 -1.96
C SER A 218 1.00 22.06 -0.67
N PHE A 219 1.15 20.98 0.08
CA PHE A 219 1.87 20.95 1.37
C PHE A 219 3.27 20.35 1.26
N GLY A 220 3.56 19.57 0.21
CA GLY A 220 4.86 18.92 0.08
C GLY A 220 4.88 17.81 -0.96
N ALA A 221 6.01 17.15 -1.04
CA ALA A 221 6.23 15.97 -1.88
C ALA A 221 6.53 14.73 -1.04
N HIS A 222 6.24 13.58 -1.61
CA HIS A 222 6.58 12.27 -1.05
C HIS A 222 7.32 11.45 -2.10
N LEU A 223 8.56 11.04 -1.77
CA LEU A 223 9.28 10.04 -2.57
C LEU A 223 8.63 8.67 -2.29
N ALA A 224 7.75 8.29 -3.17
CA ALA A 224 6.89 7.12 -2.96
C ALA A 224 7.57 5.82 -3.37
N ARG A 225 8.50 5.88 -4.36
CA ARG A 225 9.26 4.71 -4.77
C ARG A 225 10.64 5.10 -5.29
N LEU A 226 11.66 4.37 -4.88
CA LEU A 226 13.02 4.45 -5.38
C LEU A 226 13.56 3.03 -5.54
N ALA A 227 14.00 2.67 -6.73
CA ALA A 227 14.62 1.36 -6.99
C ALA A 227 15.86 1.52 -7.85
N VAL A 228 16.86 0.69 -7.56
CA VAL A 228 18.09 0.54 -8.35
C VAL A 228 18.39 -0.95 -8.43
N ARG A 229 18.59 -1.47 -9.63
CA ARG A 229 18.98 -2.89 -9.83
C ARG A 229 20.19 -3.23 -8.97
N PRO A 230 20.26 -4.43 -8.36
CA PRO A 230 21.36 -4.82 -7.48
C PRO A 230 22.75 -4.60 -8.08
N GLU A 231 22.94 -4.92 -9.37
CA GLU A 231 24.19 -4.78 -10.10
C GLU A 231 24.62 -3.32 -10.36
N ALA A 232 23.68 -2.37 -10.26
CA ALA A 232 23.92 -0.94 -10.42
C ALA A 232 23.95 -0.19 -9.07
N GLN A 233 23.85 -0.90 -7.95
CA GLN A 233 23.97 -0.28 -6.62
C GLN A 233 25.44 0.05 -6.28
N GLY A 234 25.64 0.89 -5.28
CA GLY A 234 26.98 1.27 -4.79
C GLY A 234 27.71 2.35 -5.61
N CYS A 235 27.28 2.66 -6.84
CA CYS A 235 27.89 3.70 -7.67
C CYS A 235 27.31 5.14 -7.46
N GLY A 236 26.42 5.32 -6.48
CA GLY A 236 25.79 6.62 -6.19
C GLY A 236 24.51 6.92 -6.95
N LEU A 237 24.00 5.98 -7.77
CA LEU A 237 22.82 6.19 -8.61
C LEU A 237 21.56 6.54 -7.81
N GLY A 238 21.28 5.83 -6.71
CA GLY A 238 20.15 6.15 -5.83
C GLY A 238 20.25 7.56 -5.25
N LEU A 239 21.45 7.99 -4.84
CA LEU A 239 21.69 9.36 -4.39
C LEU A 239 21.42 10.38 -5.51
N ALA A 240 21.85 10.09 -6.75
CA ALA A 240 21.65 10.97 -7.89
C ALA A 240 20.16 11.13 -8.23
N LEU A 241 19.38 10.02 -8.24
CA LEU A 241 17.94 10.06 -8.49
C LEU A 241 17.18 10.91 -7.45
N VAL A 242 17.52 10.78 -6.16
CA VAL A 242 16.88 11.60 -5.11
C VAL A 242 17.38 13.03 -5.12
N SER A 243 18.66 13.25 -5.41
CA SER A 243 19.22 14.60 -5.57
C SER A 243 18.56 15.37 -6.72
N ASP A 244 18.39 14.72 -7.89
CA ASP A 244 17.66 15.26 -9.04
C ASP A 244 16.22 15.65 -8.68
N LEU A 245 15.52 14.76 -7.95
CA LEU A 245 14.17 15.05 -7.44
C LEU A 245 14.15 16.32 -6.57
N ILE A 246 15.03 16.41 -5.57
CA ILE A 246 15.05 17.55 -4.65
C ILE A 246 15.37 18.85 -5.40
N LEU A 247 16.31 18.83 -6.33
CA LEU A 247 16.67 20.00 -7.14
C LEU A 247 15.47 20.46 -7.98
N ARG A 248 14.79 19.56 -8.67
CA ARG A 248 13.58 19.87 -9.46
C ARG A 248 12.46 20.45 -8.60
N LEU A 249 12.25 19.89 -7.40
CA LEU A 249 11.25 20.39 -6.47
C LEU A 249 11.58 21.81 -5.99
N LYS A 250 12.85 22.10 -5.72
CA LYS A 250 13.29 23.45 -5.34
C LYS A 250 13.15 24.47 -6.47
N GLU A 251 13.45 24.09 -7.70
CA GLU A 251 13.36 24.98 -8.86
C GLU A 251 11.92 25.35 -9.24
N ARG A 252 10.99 24.42 -9.14
CA ARG A 252 9.63 24.56 -9.67
C ARG A 252 8.55 24.78 -8.63
N HIS A 253 8.82 24.41 -7.40
CA HIS A 253 7.88 24.47 -6.30
C HIS A 253 8.58 25.03 -5.07
N SER A 254 7.99 26.01 -4.43
CA SER A 254 8.46 26.47 -3.10
C SER A 254 8.18 25.42 -2.01
N LEU A 255 8.39 24.12 -2.32
CA LEU A 255 8.12 23.02 -1.42
C LEU A 255 9.25 22.91 -0.41
N SER A 256 8.91 23.11 0.85
CA SER A 256 9.83 22.99 1.99
C SER A 256 9.83 21.61 2.62
N ARG A 257 8.85 20.75 2.27
CA ARG A 257 8.66 19.45 2.89
C ARG A 257 8.74 18.32 1.86
N ILE A 258 9.67 17.39 2.08
CA ILE A 258 9.78 16.16 1.30
C ILE A 258 9.85 15.01 2.29
N THR A 259 9.00 14.00 2.10
CA THR A 259 8.98 12.80 2.95
C THR A 259 9.32 11.55 2.16
N VAL A 260 9.75 10.51 2.86
CA VAL A 260 9.98 9.18 2.32
C VAL A 260 9.72 8.12 3.38
N ASN A 261 9.16 6.99 2.96
CA ASN A 261 9.04 5.81 3.80
C ASN A 261 10.08 4.76 3.39
N THR A 262 10.63 4.05 4.38
CA THR A 262 11.48 2.88 4.12
C THR A 262 11.36 1.86 5.24
N GLN A 263 11.81 0.63 5.00
CA GLN A 263 11.90 -0.38 6.05
C GLN A 263 12.91 0.08 7.12
N GLY A 264 12.54 -0.08 8.38
CA GLY A 264 13.36 0.37 9.52
C GLY A 264 14.72 -0.32 9.63
N ASN A 265 14.87 -1.49 9.01
CA ASN A 265 16.10 -2.28 8.93
C ASN A 265 16.85 -2.13 7.58
N ASN A 266 16.36 -1.34 6.63
CA ASN A 266 17.04 -1.09 5.36
C ASN A 266 18.19 -0.10 5.54
N ALA A 267 19.34 -0.60 5.99
CA ALA A 267 20.51 0.22 6.29
C ALA A 267 21.01 1.03 5.07
N ALA A 268 20.93 0.46 3.87
CA ALA A 268 21.38 1.13 2.65
C ALA A 268 20.50 2.36 2.32
N SER A 269 19.18 2.20 2.34
CA SER A 269 18.24 3.30 2.12
C SER A 269 18.33 4.36 3.21
N LEU A 270 18.42 3.95 4.48
CA LEU A 270 18.59 4.88 5.60
C LEU A 270 19.87 5.71 5.48
N ALA A 271 20.99 5.09 5.11
CA ALA A 271 22.26 5.79 4.90
C ALA A 271 22.16 6.78 3.71
N LEU A 272 21.51 6.36 2.61
CA LEU A 272 21.26 7.23 1.43
C LEU A 272 20.45 8.46 1.84
N TYR A 273 19.32 8.27 2.48
CA TYR A 273 18.44 9.38 2.87
C TYR A 273 19.12 10.31 3.89
N HIS A 274 19.82 9.74 4.87
CA HIS A 274 20.56 10.54 5.86
C HIS A 274 21.63 11.43 5.20
N ARG A 275 22.35 10.89 4.20
CA ARG A 275 23.36 11.66 3.44
C ARG A 275 22.76 12.84 2.69
N LEU A 276 21.52 12.73 2.24
CA LEU A 276 20.79 13.82 1.56
C LEU A 276 20.06 14.76 2.52
N GLY A 277 20.14 14.54 3.83
CA GLY A 277 19.55 15.41 4.83
C GLY A 277 18.19 14.98 5.38
N PHE A 278 17.71 13.82 4.99
CA PHE A 278 16.50 13.28 5.62
C PHE A 278 16.76 12.87 7.06
N ARG A 279 15.80 13.09 7.93
CA ARG A 279 15.82 12.70 9.35
C ARG A 279 14.57 11.90 9.67
N ARG A 280 14.69 10.91 10.55
CA ARG A 280 13.52 10.19 11.07
C ARG A 280 12.61 11.14 11.81
N THR A 281 11.31 11.07 11.56
CA THR A 281 10.29 11.85 12.27
C THR A 281 9.98 11.28 13.65
N GLY A 282 10.34 10.02 13.89
CA GLY A 282 9.93 9.24 15.05
C GLY A 282 8.70 8.36 14.78
N GLU A 283 7.97 8.63 13.71
CA GLU A 283 6.83 7.80 13.31
C GLU A 283 7.31 6.49 12.70
N GLN A 284 6.67 5.40 13.13
CA GLN A 284 6.88 4.07 12.59
C GLN A 284 5.57 3.29 12.57
N PHE A 285 5.44 2.44 11.56
CA PHE A 285 4.23 1.67 11.30
C PHE A 285 4.57 0.20 11.24
N PRO A 286 4.03 -0.65 12.12
CA PRO A 286 4.27 -2.08 12.07
C PRO A 286 3.59 -2.71 10.86
N VAL A 287 4.29 -3.63 10.23
CA VAL A 287 3.82 -4.48 9.15
C VAL A 287 3.62 -5.88 9.69
N TYR A 288 2.42 -6.38 9.56
CA TYR A 288 2.03 -7.73 9.98
C TYR A 288 1.81 -8.60 8.76
N THR A 289 2.12 -9.88 8.89
CA THR A 289 1.89 -10.89 7.84
C THR A 289 1.20 -12.12 8.39
N TYR A 290 0.42 -12.75 7.52
CA TYR A 290 -0.23 -14.04 7.75
C TYR A 290 -0.04 -14.92 6.51
N ARG A 291 0.37 -16.16 6.70
CA ARG A 291 0.49 -17.14 5.62
C ARG A 291 -0.81 -17.90 5.45
N VAL A 292 -1.38 -17.85 4.25
CA VAL A 292 -2.53 -18.68 3.85
C VAL A 292 -1.98 -19.85 3.05
N GLU A 293 -2.20 -21.07 3.54
CA GLU A 293 -1.83 -22.29 2.83
C GLU A 293 -2.88 -22.58 1.74
N PRO A 294 -2.48 -23.20 0.62
CA PRO A 294 -3.43 -23.71 -0.38
C PRO A 294 -4.43 -24.67 0.22
N ALA A 295 -5.68 -24.70 -0.30
CA ALA A 295 -6.73 -25.59 0.12
C ALA A 295 -6.50 -27.04 -0.33
#